data_7a9629c93149b3a904c395408b7c5003
#
_entry.id   7a9629c93149b3a904c395408b7c5003
#
_cell.length_a   1.000
_cell.length_b   1.000
_cell.length_c   1.000
_cell.angle_alpha   90.00
_cell.angle_beta   90.00
_cell.angle_gamma   90.00
#
_symmetry.space_group_name_H-M   'P 1'
#
loop_
_entity.id
_entity.type
_entity.pdbx_description
1 polymer ?
#
loop_
_entity_poly.entity_id
_entity_poly.type
_entity_poly.pdbx_seq_one_letter_code
_entity_poly.pdbx_strand_id
1 'polypeptide(L)'
;DTTVDYGRKPDDSYIHRSTGGKKSQTMSSNDYSKEAWGQGWHAQPSNDFLEENEDGTFLRISFFDDEGVFLETYDADFNFLSSRQLTKGIWTARGYFKGKDARYIVYKQVNSEQSDEKEVVRVVKYDDDWNILGRCSISAINTYSAFTSGSVSMLESDGILYIHAAH
;
A
#
# COMPACT_ATOMS: atom_id res chain seq x y z
N ASP A 1 -40.39 17.07 -1.21
CA ASP A 1 -39.92 15.69 -1.08
C ASP A 1 -38.97 15.42 -2.24
N THR A 2 -37.69 15.73 -2.04
CA THR A 2 -36.63 15.47 -3.02
C THR A 2 -36.06 14.10 -2.72
N THR A 3 -36.59 13.08 -3.39
CA THR A 3 -35.95 11.76 -3.47
C THR A 3 -34.64 11.92 -4.23
N VAL A 4 -33.52 11.83 -3.51
CA VAL A 4 -32.21 11.74 -4.11
C VAL A 4 -32.10 10.35 -4.74
N ASP A 5 -32.03 10.27 -6.07
CA ASP A 5 -31.76 9.04 -6.79
C ASP A 5 -30.28 8.68 -6.60
N TYR A 6 -29.99 7.74 -5.74
CA TYR A 6 -28.62 7.23 -5.48
C TYR A 6 -28.11 6.32 -6.59
N GLY A 7 -28.66 6.41 -7.78
CA GLY A 7 -28.25 5.61 -8.91
C GLY A 7 -28.85 4.19 -8.90
N ARG A 8 -28.88 3.56 -10.06
CA ARG A 8 -29.33 2.18 -10.21
C ARG A 8 -28.62 1.28 -9.21
N LYS A 9 -29.41 0.50 -8.46
CA LYS A 9 -28.84 -0.69 -7.80
C LYS A 9 -28.07 -1.47 -8.86
N PRO A 10 -26.81 -1.87 -8.57
CA PRO A 10 -26.08 -2.75 -9.47
C PRO A 10 -27.01 -3.93 -9.78
N ASP A 11 -27.21 -4.21 -11.04
CA ASP A 11 -27.91 -5.41 -11.47
C ASP A 11 -27.08 -6.59 -10.94
N ASP A 12 -27.73 -7.51 -10.21
CA ASP A 12 -27.06 -8.70 -9.64
C ASP A 12 -26.35 -9.56 -10.70
N SER A 13 -26.65 -9.33 -12.00
CA SER A 13 -25.95 -9.96 -13.12
C SER A 13 -24.45 -9.55 -13.22
N TYR A 14 -24.04 -8.44 -12.61
CA TYR A 14 -22.64 -7.99 -12.55
C TYR A 14 -21.87 -8.49 -11.32
N ILE A 15 -22.55 -9.14 -10.40
CA ILE A 15 -21.88 -9.77 -9.27
C ILE A 15 -21.38 -11.14 -9.73
N HIS A 16 -20.20 -11.17 -10.32
CA HIS A 16 -19.47 -12.42 -10.50
C HIS A 16 -19.10 -12.95 -9.11
N ARG A 17 -19.95 -13.76 -8.54
CA ARG A 17 -19.59 -14.58 -7.40
C ARG A 17 -18.62 -15.64 -7.90
N SER A 18 -17.33 -15.36 -7.79
CA SER A 18 -16.31 -16.38 -7.97
C SER A 18 -16.55 -17.48 -6.93
N THR A 19 -17.16 -18.58 -7.36
CA THR A 19 -17.37 -19.77 -6.51
C THR A 19 -16.13 -20.61 -6.36
N GLY A 20 -14.96 -20.13 -6.79
CA GLY A 20 -13.74 -20.90 -6.81
C GLY A 20 -12.45 -20.10 -6.75
N GLY A 21 -12.45 -18.96 -6.08
CA GLY A 21 -11.21 -18.23 -5.85
C GLY A 21 -10.16 -19.16 -5.25
N LYS A 22 -9.09 -19.44 -5.99
CA LYS A 22 -7.93 -20.13 -5.42
C LYS A 22 -7.37 -19.21 -4.34
N LYS A 23 -7.18 -19.75 -3.14
CA LYS A 23 -6.50 -19.01 -2.08
C LYS A 23 -5.09 -18.68 -2.56
N SER A 24 -4.68 -17.41 -2.40
CA SER A 24 -3.28 -17.05 -2.53
C SER A 24 -2.42 -18.02 -1.71
N GLN A 25 -1.36 -18.53 -2.31
CA GLN A 25 -0.43 -19.45 -1.64
C GLN A 25 0.73 -18.68 -0.98
N THR A 26 0.64 -17.37 -0.88
CA THR A 26 1.66 -16.60 -0.17
C THR A 26 1.49 -16.78 1.34
N MET A 27 2.60 -16.91 2.04
CA MET A 27 2.61 -17.12 3.49
C MET A 27 1.89 -16.01 4.25
N SER A 28 1.91 -14.80 3.71
CA SER A 28 1.37 -13.61 4.33
C SER A 28 -0.16 -13.49 4.26
N SER A 29 -0.81 -14.07 3.27
CA SER A 29 -2.26 -13.93 3.07
C SER A 29 -3.12 -14.64 4.12
N ASN A 30 -2.56 -15.58 4.86
CA ASN A 30 -3.30 -16.36 5.85
C ASN A 30 -3.23 -15.79 7.27
N ASP A 31 -2.20 -15.02 7.61
CA ASP A 31 -2.02 -14.47 8.95
C ASP A 31 -2.68 -13.10 9.13
N TYR A 32 -2.84 -12.37 8.05
CA TYR A 32 -3.41 -11.03 8.08
C TYR A 32 -4.86 -10.97 8.57
N SER A 33 -5.63 -12.03 8.36
CA SER A 33 -7.03 -12.10 8.80
C SER A 33 -7.19 -12.15 10.33
N LYS A 34 -6.15 -12.49 11.08
CA LYS A 34 -6.24 -12.62 12.54
C LYS A 34 -5.97 -11.32 13.28
N GLU A 35 -5.16 -10.44 12.72
CA GLU A 35 -4.78 -9.19 13.37
C GLU A 35 -5.65 -7.99 12.95
N ALA A 36 -6.25 -8.03 11.78
CA ALA A 36 -7.07 -6.93 11.24
C ALA A 36 -8.35 -6.64 12.04
N TRP A 37 -8.80 -7.53 12.88
CA TRP A 37 -10.09 -7.42 13.60
C TRP A 37 -10.02 -6.69 14.93
N GLY A 38 -8.84 -6.34 15.39
CA GLY A 38 -8.64 -5.88 16.77
C GLY A 38 -8.88 -4.39 17.04
N GLN A 39 -8.95 -3.51 16.04
CA GLN A 39 -8.80 -2.08 16.27
C GLN A 39 -9.81 -1.20 15.51
N GLY A 40 -11.05 -1.50 15.59
CA GLY A 40 -12.17 -1.09 14.76
C GLY A 40 -12.67 0.35 14.78
N TRP A 41 -11.99 1.38 15.26
CA TRP A 41 -12.55 2.73 15.34
C TRP A 41 -12.03 3.71 14.26
N HIS A 42 -11.03 3.35 13.53
CA HIS A 42 -10.44 4.21 12.48
C HIS A 42 -10.37 3.47 11.15
N ALA A 43 -10.59 4.18 10.06
CA ALA A 43 -10.33 3.65 8.73
C ALA A 43 -8.87 3.19 8.66
N GLN A 44 -8.66 1.89 8.52
CA GLN A 44 -7.31 1.35 8.33
C GLN A 44 -6.77 1.84 6.99
N PRO A 45 -5.52 2.28 6.91
CA PRO A 45 -4.90 2.57 5.62
C PRO A 45 -4.88 1.30 4.78
N SER A 46 -5.05 1.47 3.47
CA SER A 46 -4.92 0.35 2.55
C SER A 46 -3.51 -0.22 2.60
N ASN A 47 -3.39 -1.50 2.87
CA ASN A 47 -2.12 -2.21 2.92
C ASN A 47 -1.89 -3.10 1.69
N ASP A 48 -2.87 -3.15 0.80
CA ASP A 48 -2.82 -3.91 -0.44
C ASP A 48 -3.17 -3.04 -1.62
N PHE A 49 -2.39 -3.15 -2.67
CA PHE A 49 -2.57 -2.44 -3.94
C PHE A 49 -2.47 -3.44 -5.08
N LEU A 50 -3.25 -3.22 -6.12
CA LEU A 50 -3.29 -4.07 -7.29
C LEU A 50 -2.99 -3.24 -8.54
N GLU A 51 -2.09 -3.74 -9.38
CA GLU A 51 -1.78 -3.21 -10.70
C GLU A 51 -2.00 -4.28 -11.76
N GLU A 52 -2.52 -3.88 -12.90
CA GLU A 52 -2.48 -4.68 -14.12
C GLU A 52 -1.20 -4.35 -14.89
N ASN A 53 -0.44 -5.38 -15.26
CA ASN A 53 0.74 -5.26 -16.11
C ASN A 53 0.33 -5.26 -17.60
N GLU A 54 1.20 -4.76 -18.47
CA GLU A 54 0.96 -4.70 -19.91
C GLU A 54 0.76 -6.07 -20.57
N ASP A 55 1.29 -7.12 -19.95
CA ASP A 55 1.14 -8.50 -20.41
C ASP A 55 -0.15 -9.19 -19.91
N GLY A 56 -1.03 -8.46 -19.22
CA GLY A 56 -2.27 -8.95 -18.65
C GLY A 56 -2.12 -9.73 -17.34
N THR A 57 -0.93 -9.77 -16.76
CA THR A 57 -0.73 -10.28 -15.41
C THR A 57 -1.08 -9.20 -14.38
N PHE A 58 -1.28 -9.60 -13.13
CA PHE A 58 -1.56 -8.69 -12.03
C PHE A 58 -0.42 -8.71 -11.02
N LEU A 59 -0.03 -7.52 -10.55
CA LEU A 59 0.91 -7.33 -9.46
C LEU A 59 0.14 -6.88 -8.23
N ARG A 60 0.24 -7.63 -7.14
CA ARG A 60 -0.22 -7.23 -5.82
C ARG A 60 0.96 -6.75 -5.01
N ILE A 61 0.84 -5.56 -4.44
CA ILE A 61 1.79 -4.97 -3.51
C ILE A 61 1.18 -5.02 -2.13
N SER A 62 1.75 -5.78 -1.20
CA SER A 62 1.21 -5.97 0.15
C SER A 62 2.20 -5.49 1.20
N PHE A 63 1.68 -4.76 2.19
CA PHE A 63 2.46 -4.22 3.31
C PHE A 63 2.20 -5.01 4.58
N PHE A 64 3.26 -5.46 5.22
CA PHE A 64 3.23 -6.14 6.52
C PHE A 64 4.13 -5.40 7.49
N ASP A 65 3.62 -5.09 8.67
CA ASP A 65 4.30 -4.23 9.63
C ASP A 65 5.70 -4.72 9.99
N ASP A 66 5.84 -5.98 10.31
CA ASP A 66 7.12 -6.53 10.75
C ASP A 66 7.93 -7.18 9.63
N GLU A 67 7.30 -7.58 8.53
CA GLU A 67 7.94 -8.33 7.46
C GLU A 67 8.33 -7.44 6.27
N GLY A 68 7.64 -6.33 6.04
CA GLY A 68 7.94 -5.36 4.98
C GLY A 68 6.97 -5.42 3.81
N VAL A 69 7.49 -5.30 2.59
CA VAL A 69 6.70 -5.23 1.36
C VAL A 69 6.88 -6.49 0.54
N PHE A 70 5.77 -7.10 0.15
CA PHE A 70 5.74 -8.25 -0.73
C PHE A 70 5.13 -7.87 -2.07
N LEU A 71 5.75 -8.36 -3.12
CA LEU A 71 5.31 -8.25 -4.51
C LEU A 71 4.88 -9.63 -4.97
N GLU A 72 3.60 -9.78 -5.28
CA GLU A 72 3.03 -11.04 -5.72
C GLU A 72 2.51 -10.87 -7.15
N THR A 73 2.89 -11.78 -8.03
CA THR A 73 2.43 -11.78 -9.42
C THR A 73 1.39 -12.87 -9.61
N TYR A 74 0.34 -12.55 -10.34
CA TYR A 74 -0.77 -13.42 -10.69
C TYR A 74 -1.00 -13.39 -12.20
N ASP A 75 -1.46 -14.51 -12.77
CA ASP A 75 -1.91 -14.53 -14.17
C ASP A 75 -3.28 -13.82 -14.35
N ALA A 76 -3.76 -13.77 -15.60
CA ALA A 76 -5.05 -13.16 -15.94
C ALA A 76 -6.27 -13.83 -15.25
N ASP A 77 -6.13 -15.07 -14.83
CA ASP A 77 -7.13 -15.82 -14.08
C ASP A 77 -6.94 -15.75 -12.55
N PHE A 78 -6.08 -14.85 -12.08
CA PHE A 78 -5.67 -14.68 -10.68
C PHE A 78 -5.04 -15.93 -10.04
N ASN A 79 -4.38 -16.78 -10.82
CA ASN A 79 -3.55 -17.83 -10.26
C ASN A 79 -2.20 -17.23 -9.83
N PHE A 80 -1.75 -17.60 -8.65
CA PHE A 80 -0.44 -17.18 -8.13
C PHE A 80 0.70 -17.71 -9.00
N LEU A 81 1.60 -16.81 -9.40
CA LEU A 81 2.79 -17.12 -10.19
C LEU A 81 4.08 -17.04 -9.36
N SER A 82 4.27 -15.93 -8.67
CA SER A 82 5.51 -15.70 -7.91
C SER A 82 5.32 -14.70 -6.79
N SER A 83 6.23 -14.71 -5.82
CA SER A 83 6.35 -13.71 -4.77
C SER A 83 7.79 -13.27 -4.57
N ARG A 84 7.98 -11.97 -4.30
CA ARG A 84 9.27 -11.39 -3.96
C ARG A 84 9.10 -10.40 -2.82
N GLN A 85 9.96 -10.47 -1.82
CA GLN A 85 10.03 -9.48 -0.76
C GLN A 85 11.00 -8.36 -1.14
N LEU A 86 10.58 -7.11 -0.99
CA LEU A 86 11.48 -5.97 -1.11
C LEU A 86 12.34 -5.84 0.15
N THR A 87 13.57 -5.33 -0.04
CA THR A 87 14.41 -4.97 1.10
C THR A 87 13.68 -3.96 1.98
N LYS A 88 13.53 -4.29 3.24
CA LYS A 88 12.86 -3.43 4.23
C LYS A 88 13.50 -2.04 4.27
N GLY A 89 12.66 -1.02 4.16
CA GLY A 89 13.11 0.37 4.23
C GLY A 89 13.51 0.79 5.63
N ILE A 90 12.62 1.51 6.31
CA ILE A 90 12.61 1.67 7.76
C ILE A 90 11.55 0.75 8.33
N TRP A 91 10.88 1.01 9.42
CA TRP A 91 10.07 0.02 10.10
C TRP A 91 8.88 -0.52 9.28
N THR A 92 7.97 0.33 8.80
CA THR A 92 6.76 -0.14 8.10
C THR A 92 6.39 0.74 6.91
N ALA A 93 5.85 0.13 5.85
CA ALA A 93 5.28 0.84 4.71
C ALA A 93 3.85 1.32 5.02
N ARG A 94 3.49 2.50 4.47
CA ARG A 94 2.18 3.13 4.71
C ARG A 94 1.53 3.73 3.48
N GLY A 95 2.21 3.83 2.39
CA GLY A 95 1.65 4.35 1.15
C GLY A 95 2.38 3.84 -0.07
N TYR A 96 1.62 3.58 -1.11
CA TYR A 96 2.10 3.20 -2.43
C TYR A 96 1.51 4.13 -3.48
N PHE A 97 2.30 4.47 -4.48
CA PHE A 97 1.86 5.25 -5.63
C PHE A 97 2.64 4.84 -6.88
N LYS A 98 1.89 4.56 -7.95
CA LYS A 98 2.44 4.39 -9.29
C LYS A 98 2.42 5.74 -9.99
N GLY A 99 3.59 6.35 -10.14
CA GLY A 99 3.79 7.53 -10.96
C GLY A 99 3.92 7.18 -12.44
N LYS A 100 4.21 8.20 -13.25
CA LYS A 100 4.35 8.04 -14.69
C LYS A 100 5.55 7.15 -15.07
N ASP A 101 6.69 7.39 -14.44
CA ASP A 101 7.97 6.76 -14.79
C ASP A 101 8.64 6.05 -13.59
N ALA A 102 7.91 5.89 -12.49
CA ALA A 102 8.45 5.28 -11.27
C ALA A 102 7.34 4.86 -10.29
N ARG A 103 7.68 3.99 -9.37
CA ARG A 103 6.85 3.63 -8.22
C ARG A 103 7.42 4.23 -6.95
N TYR A 104 6.55 4.55 -6.01
CA TYR A 104 6.93 5.19 -4.75
C TYR A 104 6.31 4.44 -3.58
N ILE A 105 7.12 4.19 -2.56
CA ILE A 105 6.65 3.67 -1.28
C ILE A 105 7.05 4.64 -0.17
N VAL A 106 6.09 4.98 0.66
CA VAL A 106 6.30 5.77 1.88
C VAL A 106 6.40 4.83 3.06
N TYR A 107 7.50 4.92 3.78
CA TYR A 107 7.77 4.19 5.01
C TYR A 107 7.74 5.13 6.20
N LYS A 108 7.41 4.57 7.35
CA LYS A 108 7.50 5.28 8.63
C LYS A 108 8.16 4.44 9.71
N GLN A 109 8.61 5.10 10.77
CA GLN A 109 8.99 4.42 12.00
C GLN A 109 8.59 5.24 13.23
N VAL A 110 8.50 4.56 14.37
CA VAL A 110 8.22 5.17 15.66
C VAL A 110 9.45 5.93 16.15
N ASN A 111 9.21 7.11 16.72
CA ASN A 111 10.18 7.97 17.34
C ASN A 111 9.82 8.20 18.81
N SER A 112 9.91 7.13 19.60
CA SER A 112 9.51 7.12 21.01
C SER A 112 10.25 8.15 21.88
N GLU A 113 11.47 8.49 21.48
CA GLU A 113 12.31 9.46 22.16
C GLU A 113 12.05 10.90 21.71
N GLN A 114 11.20 11.08 20.69
CA GLN A 114 10.92 12.39 20.06
C GLN A 114 12.20 13.13 19.66
N SER A 115 13.18 12.38 19.17
CA SER A 115 14.47 12.92 18.72
C SER A 115 14.30 13.64 17.38
N ASP A 116 14.84 14.84 17.27
CA ASP A 116 14.86 15.61 16.03
C ASP A 116 15.81 15.02 14.97
N GLU A 117 16.71 14.15 15.38
CA GLU A 117 17.70 13.52 14.48
C GLU A 117 17.17 12.22 13.86
N LYS A 118 16.15 11.62 14.46
CA LYS A 118 15.64 10.34 13.99
C LYS A 118 14.84 10.51 12.72
N GLU A 119 15.20 9.74 11.69
CA GLU A 119 14.37 9.61 10.49
C GLU A 119 13.01 8.98 10.87
N VAL A 120 11.94 9.64 10.56
CA VAL A 120 10.57 9.17 10.88
C VAL A 120 9.76 8.81 9.67
N VAL A 121 10.11 9.40 8.51
CA VAL A 121 9.49 9.09 7.21
C VAL A 121 10.58 8.92 6.18
N ARG A 122 10.42 7.91 5.34
CA ARG A 122 11.25 7.68 4.16
C ARG A 122 10.38 7.44 2.96
N VAL A 123 10.67 8.15 1.89
CA VAL A 123 10.10 7.89 0.57
C VAL A 123 11.14 7.21 -0.28
N VAL A 124 10.81 6.08 -0.85
CA VAL A 124 11.70 5.36 -1.77
C VAL A 124 11.09 5.36 -3.15
N LYS A 125 11.88 5.76 -4.13
CA LYS A 125 11.56 5.72 -5.57
C LYS A 125 12.15 4.46 -6.17
N TYR A 126 11.34 3.72 -6.92
CA TYR A 126 11.72 2.50 -7.63
C TYR A 126 11.47 2.64 -9.13
N ASP A 127 12.24 1.91 -9.94
CA ASP A 127 11.93 1.65 -11.35
C ASP A 127 10.88 0.53 -11.49
N ASP A 128 10.57 0.16 -12.75
CA ASP A 128 9.61 -0.90 -13.04
C ASP A 128 10.06 -2.29 -12.59
N ASP A 129 11.35 -2.51 -12.47
CA ASP A 129 11.95 -3.75 -11.94
C ASP A 129 12.12 -3.75 -10.42
N TRP A 130 11.64 -2.68 -9.76
CA TRP A 130 11.76 -2.46 -8.32
C TRP A 130 13.20 -2.25 -7.81
N ASN A 131 14.10 -1.77 -8.69
CA ASN A 131 15.39 -1.27 -8.25
C ASN A 131 15.22 0.14 -7.68
N ILE A 132 16.00 0.46 -6.64
CA ILE A 132 15.92 1.75 -5.99
C ILE A 132 16.60 2.81 -6.87
N LEU A 133 15.83 3.81 -7.30
CA LEU A 133 16.32 4.98 -8.03
C LEU A 133 16.73 6.13 -7.09
N GLY A 134 16.11 6.22 -5.91
CA GLY A 134 16.41 7.29 -4.97
C GLY A 134 15.60 7.17 -3.67
N ARG A 135 16.01 7.97 -2.69
CA ARG A 135 15.38 8.04 -1.37
C ARG A 135 15.32 9.49 -0.90
N CYS A 136 14.25 9.81 -0.18
CA CYS A 136 14.10 11.06 0.57
C CYS A 136 13.76 10.71 2.00
N SER A 137 14.46 11.33 2.96
CA SER A 137 14.28 11.12 4.38
C SER A 137 13.77 12.39 5.05
N ILE A 138 12.85 12.23 6.00
CA ILE A 138 12.33 13.31 6.82
C ILE A 138 12.61 12.99 8.27
N SER A 139 13.31 13.93 8.94
CA SER A 139 13.66 13.91 10.36
C SER A 139 13.13 15.19 11.02
N ALA A 140 13.34 15.36 12.30
CA ALA A 140 13.06 16.60 13.03
C ALA A 140 11.59 17.08 12.99
N ILE A 141 10.65 16.18 12.87
CA ILE A 141 9.22 16.53 12.86
C ILE A 141 8.55 16.43 14.24
N ASN A 142 9.34 16.31 15.30
CA ASN A 142 8.88 16.26 16.69
C ASN A 142 7.59 15.45 16.86
N THR A 143 7.55 14.27 16.29
CA THR A 143 6.40 13.38 16.36
C THR A 143 6.80 12.02 16.92
N TYR A 144 5.91 11.44 17.72
CA TYR A 144 6.07 10.09 18.23
C TYR A 144 5.93 9.04 17.13
N SER A 145 4.91 9.19 16.28
CA SER A 145 4.65 8.28 15.17
C SER A 145 3.98 9.02 14.02
N ALA A 146 4.61 9.08 12.88
CA ALA A 146 4.00 9.62 11.67
C ALA A 146 2.82 8.76 11.23
N PHE A 147 1.77 9.36 10.68
CA PHE A 147 0.60 8.68 10.08
C PHE A 147 -0.11 7.70 11.03
N THR A 148 -0.25 8.03 12.29
CA THR A 148 -0.86 7.14 13.29
C THR A 148 -2.33 6.87 13.00
N SER A 149 -3.06 7.87 12.50
CA SER A 149 -4.51 7.82 12.31
C SER A 149 -4.95 8.17 10.89
N GLY A 150 -4.05 8.26 9.94
CA GLY A 150 -4.36 8.75 8.62
C GLY A 150 -3.77 7.95 7.46
N SER A 151 -4.33 8.17 6.29
CA SER A 151 -3.81 7.67 5.04
C SER A 151 -2.75 8.61 4.47
N VAL A 152 -1.85 8.04 3.70
CA VAL A 152 -0.93 8.78 2.83
C VAL A 152 -1.58 8.88 1.46
N SER A 153 -1.69 10.09 0.93
CA SER A 153 -2.14 10.33 -0.44
C SER A 153 -1.00 10.94 -1.24
N MET A 154 -0.84 10.50 -2.47
CA MET A 154 0.24 10.94 -3.34
C MET A 154 -0.30 11.34 -4.70
N LEU A 155 0.36 12.32 -5.32
CA LEU A 155 0.08 12.83 -6.65
C LEU A 155 1.40 13.22 -7.31
N GLU A 156 1.58 12.87 -8.57
CA GLU A 156 2.69 13.35 -9.38
C GLU A 156 2.19 14.39 -10.40
N SER A 157 2.82 15.55 -10.43
CA SER A 157 2.57 16.59 -11.42
C SER A 157 3.87 17.27 -11.78
N ASP A 158 4.11 17.47 -13.08
CA ASP A 158 5.30 18.15 -13.63
C ASP A 158 6.63 17.58 -13.10
N GLY A 159 6.70 16.25 -12.90
CA GLY A 159 7.87 15.56 -12.39
C GLY A 159 8.12 15.74 -10.87
N ILE A 160 7.18 16.34 -10.17
CA ILE A 160 7.22 16.52 -8.72
C ILE A 160 6.22 15.56 -8.06
N LEU A 161 6.68 14.80 -7.08
CA LEU A 161 5.82 13.99 -6.22
C LEU A 161 5.33 14.83 -5.04
N TYR A 162 4.03 15.01 -4.96
CA TYR A 162 3.34 15.62 -3.81
C TYR A 162 2.84 14.53 -2.88
N ILE A 163 3.15 14.65 -1.60
CA ILE A 163 2.72 13.71 -0.57
C ILE A 163 1.91 14.48 0.47
N HIS A 164 0.68 14.07 0.65
CA HIS A 164 -0.15 14.52 1.75
C HIS A 164 -0.30 13.38 2.76
N ALA A 165 0.00 13.68 3.99
CA ALA A 165 -0.06 12.71 5.07
C ALA A 165 -0.77 13.32 6.28
N ALA A 166 -1.74 12.61 6.83
CA ALA A 166 -2.37 13.01 8.07
C ALA A 166 -1.42 12.76 9.26
N HIS A 167 -1.38 13.70 10.15
CA HIS A 167 -0.56 13.67 11.37
C HIS A 167 -1.47 13.51 12.59
#